data_9bdd06d5cd7097f0c812c48ca363fe3f
#
_entry.id   9bdd06d5cd7097f0c812c48ca363fe3f
#
_cell.length_a   1.000
_cell.length_b   1.000
_cell.length_c   1.000
_cell.angle_alpha   90.00
_cell.angle_beta   90.00
_cell.angle_gamma   90.00
#
_symmetry.space_group_name_H-M   'P 1'
#
loop_
_entity.id
_entity.type
_entity.pdbx_description
1 polymer ?
#
loop_
_entity_poly.entity_id
_entity_poly.type
_entity_poly.pdbx_seq_one_letter_code
_entity_poly.pdbx_strand_id
1 'polypeptide(L)'
;MNPKPAGPANPTTRAAGQRSAGEALSDVLDRKRDEDRRRAVRALLRDPLITPARSGADLFGLVRRHAQWLREWFAREAGWSLVVESSLARLYKIPADPLDGTRAAVPAIGPRTAFNRRRYVLTCLALAALERAEAQVTLGRLVERVVALAADPALEQAGIAFRLIGRDERSDVAAVARLLIGLGVLTRVAGDEQSFVNQSGDALYDVDRRVLAVLLGARRGPSSLAGQPWSGDASSIAAQRIDALIEEVRPDTEDLRNRAIRHLLARRLLDDPVVYLSDLSDEALGYLRSQRSQLLRRLTDGSGLVAEVRAEGIALVDPTAEATDLGMPEEGTDGHATLLLAEYLADRRRLEPGEPVPSAVLESRLRGLAVAHRAYWRKDACEPGAERELTRLAVDRLVALRLAVRTGDAVVPLPALARFSYAAPAVSSSRP
;
A
#
# COMPACT_ATOMS: atom_id res chain seq x y z
N MET A 1 61.31 -27.60 60.16
CA MET A 1 60.28 -26.69 59.72
C MET A 1 59.78 -27.19 58.36
N ASN A 2 58.65 -27.87 58.38
CA ASN A 2 58.07 -28.48 57.16
C ASN A 2 57.11 -27.48 56.51
N PRO A 3 57.11 -27.31 55.19
CA PRO A 3 56.11 -26.49 54.53
C PRO A 3 54.80 -27.28 54.33
N LYS A 4 53.70 -26.60 54.59
CA LYS A 4 52.34 -27.04 54.50
C LYS A 4 51.90 -27.31 53.03
N PRO A 5 51.14 -28.38 52.72
CA PRO A 5 50.72 -28.61 51.34
C PRO A 5 49.57 -27.69 50.91
N ALA A 6 49.66 -27.22 49.66
CA ALA A 6 48.65 -26.44 49.02
C ALA A 6 47.39 -27.28 48.77
N GLY A 7 46.22 -26.73 49.14
CA GLY A 7 44.89 -27.32 48.92
C GLY A 7 44.49 -27.41 47.43
N PRO A 8 43.53 -28.29 47.10
CA PRO A 8 43.14 -28.55 45.70
C PRO A 8 42.36 -27.35 45.11
N ALA A 9 42.77 -26.95 43.93
CA ALA A 9 42.10 -25.94 43.13
C ALA A 9 40.68 -26.40 42.75
N ASN A 10 39.70 -25.57 42.94
CA ASN A 10 38.28 -25.80 42.66
C ASN A 10 38.03 -25.79 41.14
N PRO A 11 37.46 -26.85 40.53
CA PRO A 11 37.23 -26.92 39.07
C PRO A 11 35.86 -26.41 38.65
N THR A 12 35.45 -25.24 39.10
CA THR A 12 34.13 -24.64 38.76
C THR A 12 34.22 -23.29 38.05
N THR A 13 35.14 -23.18 37.08
CA THR A 13 35.16 -22.00 36.21
C THR A 13 35.59 -22.37 34.79
N ARG A 14 34.88 -23.32 34.19
CA ARG A 14 35.04 -23.63 32.76
C ARG A 14 33.77 -24.20 32.18
N ALA A 15 32.73 -23.40 32.05
CA ALA A 15 31.55 -23.66 31.22
C ALA A 15 30.86 -22.37 30.80
N ALA A 16 31.63 -21.38 30.36
CA ALA A 16 31.11 -20.24 29.59
C ALA A 16 31.53 -20.47 28.12
N GLY A 17 30.73 -21.31 27.42
CA GLY A 17 30.34 -21.25 26.04
C GLY A 17 31.38 -21.07 24.96
N GLN A 18 32.17 -22.07 24.65
CA GLN A 18 32.56 -22.29 23.26
C GLN A 18 31.36 -22.93 22.55
N ARG A 19 30.47 -22.09 21.94
CA ARG A 19 29.54 -22.59 20.92
C ARG A 19 30.40 -23.27 19.86
N SER A 20 30.05 -24.51 19.46
CA SER A 20 30.80 -25.19 18.42
C SER A 20 30.72 -24.35 17.11
N ALA A 21 31.74 -24.43 16.26
CA ALA A 21 31.73 -23.72 14.97
C ALA A 21 30.47 -24.09 14.14
N GLY A 22 29.97 -25.33 14.32
CA GLY A 22 28.74 -25.78 13.68
C GLY A 22 27.48 -25.09 14.22
N GLU A 23 27.37 -24.83 15.53
CA GLU A 23 26.26 -24.10 16.12
C GLU A 23 26.27 -22.63 15.68
N ALA A 24 27.47 -22.01 15.64
CA ALA A 24 27.62 -20.64 15.13
C ALA A 24 27.22 -20.51 13.65
N LEU A 25 27.58 -21.50 12.82
CA LEU A 25 27.16 -21.53 11.41
C LEU A 25 25.66 -21.73 11.26
N SER A 26 25.05 -22.62 12.05
CA SER A 26 23.60 -22.85 12.05
C SER A 26 22.85 -21.57 12.42
N ASP A 27 23.28 -20.87 13.47
CA ASP A 27 22.71 -19.59 13.90
C ASP A 27 22.79 -18.49 12.80
N VAL A 28 23.88 -18.48 12.03
CA VAL A 28 24.04 -17.53 10.90
C VAL A 28 23.10 -17.89 9.75
N LEU A 29 22.98 -19.16 9.41
CA LEU A 29 22.08 -19.64 8.35
C LEU A 29 20.61 -19.41 8.71
N ASP A 30 20.24 -19.64 9.96
CA ASP A 30 18.87 -19.41 10.45
C ASP A 30 18.52 -17.93 10.42
N ARG A 31 19.41 -17.05 10.87
CA ARG A 31 19.22 -15.59 10.78
C ARG A 31 19.08 -15.12 9.34
N LYS A 32 19.92 -15.63 8.43
CA LYS A 32 19.82 -15.31 7.00
C LYS A 32 18.49 -15.78 6.41
N ARG A 33 18.06 -17.01 6.74
CA ARG A 33 16.76 -17.55 6.28
C ARG A 33 15.59 -16.71 6.76
N ASP A 34 15.62 -16.27 8.02
CA ASP A 34 14.55 -15.44 8.58
C ASP A 34 14.54 -14.04 7.96
N GLU A 35 15.69 -13.44 7.69
CA GLU A 35 15.74 -12.16 6.96
C GLU A 35 15.29 -12.30 5.50
N ASP A 36 15.64 -13.37 4.82
CA ASP A 36 15.15 -13.71 3.49
C ASP A 36 13.60 -13.81 3.47
N ARG A 37 13.00 -14.44 4.48
CA ARG A 37 11.54 -14.53 4.67
C ARG A 37 10.91 -13.17 4.91
N ARG A 38 11.47 -12.35 5.81
CA ARG A 38 11.00 -10.99 6.10
C ARG A 38 11.03 -10.11 4.87
N ARG A 39 12.12 -10.16 4.11
CA ARG A 39 12.24 -9.44 2.84
C ARG A 39 11.17 -9.89 1.83
N ALA A 40 10.91 -11.19 1.71
CA ALA A 40 9.85 -11.71 0.84
C ALA A 40 8.46 -11.27 1.29
N VAL A 41 8.17 -11.22 2.61
CA VAL A 41 6.91 -10.68 3.16
C VAL A 41 6.77 -9.21 2.80
N ARG A 42 7.78 -8.36 3.08
CA ARG A 42 7.75 -6.93 2.76
C ARG A 42 7.52 -6.69 1.27
N ALA A 43 8.19 -7.44 0.41
CA ALA A 43 8.01 -7.35 -1.03
C ALA A 43 6.58 -7.66 -1.48
N LEU A 44 5.96 -8.73 -0.93
CA LEU A 44 4.57 -9.10 -1.24
C LEU A 44 3.54 -8.14 -0.61
N LEU A 45 3.87 -7.51 0.51
CA LEU A 45 3.03 -6.44 1.08
C LEU A 45 3.00 -5.23 0.17
N ARG A 46 4.16 -4.80 -0.34
CA ARG A 46 4.28 -3.65 -1.25
C ARG A 46 3.71 -3.93 -2.63
N ASP A 47 4.03 -5.10 -3.18
CA ASP A 47 3.65 -5.52 -4.51
C ASP A 47 3.04 -6.93 -4.48
N PRO A 48 1.70 -7.04 -4.45
CA PRO A 48 1.02 -8.31 -4.38
C PRO A 48 1.14 -9.19 -5.62
N LEU A 49 1.70 -8.69 -6.73
CA LEU A 49 1.93 -9.43 -7.97
C LEU A 49 3.40 -9.33 -8.37
N ILE A 50 4.16 -10.38 -8.12
CA ILE A 50 5.59 -10.46 -8.40
C ILE A 50 5.83 -11.38 -9.58
N THR A 51 6.55 -10.87 -10.61
CA THR A 51 7.06 -11.67 -11.73
C THR A 51 8.55 -11.38 -11.94
N PRO A 52 9.33 -12.29 -12.58
CA PRO A 52 10.74 -12.04 -12.87
C PRO A 52 10.96 -10.75 -13.70
N ALA A 53 10.08 -10.52 -14.68
CA ALA A 53 10.19 -9.36 -15.58
C ALA A 53 9.90 -8.04 -14.85
N ARG A 54 8.97 -8.02 -13.89
CA ARG A 54 8.50 -6.82 -13.21
C ARG A 54 9.29 -6.50 -11.95
N SER A 55 9.64 -7.52 -11.18
CA SER A 55 10.21 -7.35 -9.84
C SER A 55 11.68 -7.82 -9.73
N GLY A 56 12.22 -8.37 -10.83
CA GLY A 56 13.55 -8.96 -10.87
C GLY A 56 13.57 -10.45 -10.51
N ALA A 57 14.48 -11.18 -11.17
CA ALA A 57 14.61 -12.63 -11.00
C ALA A 57 15.00 -13.04 -9.57
N ASP A 58 15.83 -12.25 -8.91
CA ASP A 58 16.33 -12.51 -7.55
C ASP A 58 15.20 -12.47 -6.52
N LEU A 59 14.35 -11.44 -6.56
CA LEU A 59 13.23 -11.29 -5.65
C LEU A 59 12.17 -12.37 -5.90
N PHE A 60 11.86 -12.65 -7.16
CA PHE A 60 10.97 -13.76 -7.51
C PHE A 60 11.52 -15.11 -7.04
N GLY A 61 12.82 -15.37 -7.24
CA GLY A 61 13.52 -16.56 -6.75
C GLY A 61 13.46 -16.69 -5.23
N LEU A 62 13.58 -15.57 -4.51
CA LEU A 62 13.44 -15.50 -3.06
C LEU A 62 12.03 -15.94 -2.61
N VAL A 63 10.99 -15.36 -3.21
CA VAL A 63 9.57 -15.71 -2.91
C VAL A 63 9.30 -17.19 -3.20
N ARG A 64 9.81 -17.71 -4.32
CA ARG A 64 9.66 -19.14 -4.66
C ARG A 64 10.34 -20.07 -3.65
N ARG A 65 11.55 -19.73 -3.22
CA ARG A 65 12.31 -20.52 -2.24
C ARG A 65 11.57 -20.66 -0.91
N HIS A 66 10.87 -19.62 -0.49
CA HIS A 66 10.13 -19.59 0.77
C HIS A 66 8.61 -19.74 0.61
N ALA A 67 8.14 -20.19 -0.55
CA ALA A 67 6.71 -20.20 -0.92
C ALA A 67 5.81 -20.91 0.09
N GLN A 68 6.23 -22.06 0.63
CA GLN A 68 5.42 -22.79 1.60
C GLN A 68 5.25 -21.99 2.89
N TRP A 69 6.34 -21.50 3.47
CA TRP A 69 6.31 -20.71 4.69
C TRP A 69 5.49 -19.42 4.52
N LEU A 70 5.63 -18.75 3.38
CA LEU A 70 4.88 -17.53 3.05
C LEU A 70 3.38 -17.80 2.95
N ARG A 71 2.96 -18.89 2.28
CA ARG A 71 1.56 -19.31 2.22
C ARG A 71 0.97 -19.52 3.61
N GLU A 72 1.68 -20.28 4.45
CA GLU A 72 1.26 -20.57 5.82
C GLU A 72 1.19 -19.31 6.67
N TRP A 73 2.19 -18.43 6.56
CA TRP A 73 2.24 -17.18 7.33
C TRP A 73 1.09 -16.23 6.94
N PHE A 74 0.91 -15.93 5.66
CA PHE A 74 -0.17 -15.03 5.21
C PHE A 74 -1.56 -15.59 5.51
N ALA A 75 -1.77 -16.89 5.32
CA ALA A 75 -3.04 -17.53 5.65
C ALA A 75 -3.34 -17.52 7.15
N ARG A 76 -2.33 -17.75 7.99
CA ARG A 76 -2.48 -17.80 9.45
C ARG A 76 -2.67 -16.41 10.04
N GLU A 77 -1.87 -15.42 9.63
CA GLU A 77 -1.88 -14.08 10.24
C GLU A 77 -2.99 -13.18 9.68
N ALA A 78 -3.13 -13.11 8.37
CA ALA A 78 -4.07 -12.19 7.70
C ALA A 78 -5.24 -12.88 6.96
N GLY A 79 -5.24 -14.22 6.87
CA GLY A 79 -6.23 -14.94 6.06
C GLY A 79 -6.09 -14.67 4.56
N TRP A 80 -4.91 -14.21 4.10
CA TRP A 80 -4.62 -13.97 2.70
C TRP A 80 -4.08 -15.21 2.01
N SER A 81 -4.52 -15.44 0.78
CA SER A 81 -4.08 -16.56 -0.05
C SER A 81 -2.90 -16.14 -0.91
N LEU A 82 -1.86 -16.97 -0.97
CA LEU A 82 -0.69 -16.77 -1.83
C LEU A 82 -0.58 -17.90 -2.84
N VAL A 83 -0.64 -17.57 -4.13
CA VAL A 83 -0.35 -18.47 -5.26
C VAL A 83 1.07 -18.19 -5.72
N VAL A 84 1.88 -19.25 -5.84
CA VAL A 84 3.25 -19.17 -6.39
C VAL A 84 3.37 -20.23 -7.45
N GLU A 85 3.62 -19.80 -8.68
CA GLU A 85 3.81 -20.60 -9.88
C GLU A 85 5.26 -20.49 -10.41
N SER A 86 5.50 -21.08 -11.57
CA SER A 86 6.83 -21.05 -12.20
C SER A 86 7.23 -19.66 -12.70
N SER A 87 6.26 -18.79 -13.04
CA SER A 87 6.48 -17.48 -13.67
C SER A 87 5.92 -16.30 -12.89
N LEU A 88 5.14 -16.54 -11.84
CA LEU A 88 4.54 -15.47 -11.04
C LEU A 88 4.29 -15.90 -9.59
N ALA A 89 4.15 -14.88 -8.71
CA ALA A 89 3.60 -15.02 -7.37
C ALA A 89 2.51 -13.97 -7.16
N ARG A 90 1.32 -14.38 -6.67
CA ARG A 90 0.18 -13.50 -6.43
C ARG A 90 -0.32 -13.65 -5.00
N LEU A 91 -0.24 -12.59 -4.22
CA LEU A 91 -0.88 -12.46 -2.91
C LEU A 91 -2.27 -11.86 -3.08
N TYR A 92 -3.31 -12.61 -2.73
CA TYR A 92 -4.70 -12.13 -2.75
C TYR A 92 -5.02 -11.46 -1.41
N LYS A 93 -4.84 -10.15 -1.36
CA LYS A 93 -5.19 -9.35 -0.19
C LYS A 93 -6.71 -9.16 -0.12
N ILE A 94 -7.25 -9.27 1.07
CA ILE A 94 -8.61 -8.82 1.40
C ILE A 94 -8.42 -7.49 2.11
N PRO A 95 -8.93 -6.37 1.58
CA PRO A 95 -8.81 -5.07 2.23
C PRO A 95 -9.55 -5.07 3.57
N ALA A 96 -8.98 -4.40 4.56
CA ALA A 96 -9.64 -4.21 5.85
C ALA A 96 -10.69 -3.09 5.79
N ASP A 97 -10.46 -2.09 4.93
CA ASP A 97 -11.40 -1.04 4.58
C ASP A 97 -11.60 -1.01 3.06
N PRO A 98 -12.69 -1.59 2.55
CA PRO A 98 -12.96 -1.64 1.12
C PRO A 98 -13.37 -0.28 0.52
N LEU A 99 -13.65 0.72 1.36
CA LEU A 99 -14.05 2.06 0.94
C LEU A 99 -12.89 3.06 0.97
N ASP A 100 -11.69 2.63 1.38
CA ASP A 100 -10.50 3.50 1.35
C ASP A 100 -10.13 3.88 -0.08
N GLY A 101 -10.41 5.14 -0.46
CA GLY A 101 -10.09 5.73 -1.76
C GLY A 101 -8.71 6.41 -1.83
N THR A 102 -7.88 6.33 -0.79
CA THR A 102 -6.60 7.07 -0.72
C THR A 102 -5.52 6.49 -1.61
N ARG A 103 -5.72 5.27 -2.13
CA ARG A 103 -4.77 4.51 -2.97
C ARG A 103 -5.34 4.21 -4.36
N ALA A 104 -5.79 5.25 -5.06
CA ALA A 104 -6.23 5.09 -6.45
C ALA A 104 -5.10 4.55 -7.35
N ALA A 105 -5.46 3.72 -8.34
CA ALA A 105 -4.50 3.21 -9.31
C ALA A 105 -3.83 4.36 -10.08
N VAL A 106 -2.53 4.22 -10.30
CA VAL A 106 -1.70 5.18 -11.07
C VAL A 106 -0.90 4.40 -12.09
N PRO A 107 -0.77 4.85 -13.35
CA PRO A 107 0.09 4.20 -14.30
C PRO A 107 1.55 4.20 -13.83
N ALA A 108 2.26 3.08 -14.02
CA ALA A 108 3.68 3.00 -13.69
C ALA A 108 4.57 3.82 -14.64
N ILE A 109 4.07 4.06 -15.87
CA ILE A 109 4.79 4.75 -16.97
C ILE A 109 3.95 5.92 -17.45
N GLY A 110 4.59 7.05 -17.75
CA GLY A 110 3.94 8.27 -18.25
C GLY A 110 3.31 9.11 -17.13
N PRO A 111 2.29 9.93 -17.44
CA PRO A 111 1.66 10.80 -16.47
C PRO A 111 1.04 10.01 -15.31
N ARG A 112 1.45 10.34 -14.09
CA ARG A 112 1.01 9.66 -12.85
C ARG A 112 -0.31 10.25 -12.33
N THR A 113 -1.32 10.31 -13.17
CA THR A 113 -2.65 10.79 -12.78
C THR A 113 -3.47 9.64 -12.21
N ALA A 114 -4.04 9.84 -11.03
CA ALA A 114 -4.91 8.89 -10.38
C ALA A 114 -6.10 8.49 -11.27
N PHE A 115 -6.49 7.23 -11.23
CA PHE A 115 -7.63 6.74 -12.01
C PHE A 115 -8.94 7.26 -11.44
N ASN A 116 -9.78 7.73 -12.34
CA ASN A 116 -11.18 8.04 -12.08
C ASN A 116 -12.08 6.83 -12.41
N ARG A 117 -13.38 6.95 -12.10
CA ARG A 117 -14.37 5.88 -12.35
C ARG A 117 -14.34 5.37 -13.79
N ARG A 118 -14.24 6.27 -14.79
CA ARG A 118 -14.21 5.89 -16.22
C ARG A 118 -13.01 5.01 -16.52
N ARG A 119 -11.80 5.34 -16.05
CA ARG A 119 -10.59 4.54 -16.26
C ARG A 119 -10.67 3.17 -15.61
N TYR A 120 -11.30 3.04 -14.42
CA TYR A 120 -11.53 1.74 -13.82
C TYR A 120 -12.49 0.88 -14.64
N VAL A 121 -13.59 1.44 -15.14
CA VAL A 121 -14.51 0.71 -16.02
C VAL A 121 -13.81 0.28 -17.31
N LEU A 122 -13.07 1.18 -17.96
CA LEU A 122 -12.28 0.85 -19.15
C LEU A 122 -11.24 -0.23 -18.87
N THR A 123 -10.64 -0.26 -17.67
CA THR A 123 -9.73 -1.33 -17.26
C THR A 123 -10.45 -2.67 -17.18
N CYS A 124 -11.62 -2.74 -16.56
CA CYS A 124 -12.43 -3.98 -16.50
C CYS A 124 -12.83 -4.45 -17.92
N LEU A 125 -13.27 -3.54 -18.80
CA LEU A 125 -13.62 -3.87 -20.17
C LEU A 125 -12.40 -4.32 -20.99
N ALA A 126 -11.24 -3.69 -20.80
CA ALA A 126 -9.99 -4.10 -21.44
C ALA A 126 -9.56 -5.50 -20.98
N LEU A 127 -9.64 -5.81 -19.70
CA LEU A 127 -9.35 -7.16 -19.18
C LEU A 127 -10.28 -8.20 -19.79
N ALA A 128 -11.59 -7.93 -19.87
CA ALA A 128 -12.57 -8.81 -20.50
C ALA A 128 -12.31 -9.01 -22.02
N ALA A 129 -11.89 -7.94 -22.70
CA ALA A 129 -11.50 -8.01 -24.13
C ALA A 129 -10.23 -8.83 -24.32
N LEU A 130 -9.25 -8.71 -23.42
CA LEU A 130 -7.96 -9.42 -23.48
C LEU A 130 -8.11 -10.93 -23.20
N GLU A 131 -9.07 -11.35 -22.38
CA GLU A 131 -9.35 -12.79 -22.16
C GLU A 131 -9.64 -13.54 -23.48
N ARG A 132 -10.26 -12.85 -24.43
CA ARG A 132 -10.63 -13.40 -25.76
C ARG A 132 -9.68 -12.94 -26.86
N ALA A 133 -8.62 -12.21 -26.53
CA ALA A 133 -7.66 -11.73 -27.50
C ALA A 133 -6.71 -12.84 -27.98
N GLU A 134 -6.05 -12.64 -29.08
CA GLU A 134 -4.92 -13.45 -29.52
C GLU A 134 -3.70 -13.20 -28.62
N ALA A 135 -2.60 -13.94 -28.86
CA ALA A 135 -1.35 -13.75 -28.10
C ALA A 135 -0.75 -12.34 -28.29
N GLN A 136 -1.05 -11.72 -29.43
CA GLN A 136 -0.69 -10.33 -29.72
C GLN A 136 -1.93 -9.51 -30.06
N VAL A 137 -1.91 -8.24 -29.64
CA VAL A 137 -3.02 -7.30 -29.89
C VAL A 137 -2.46 -5.89 -30.11
N THR A 138 -3.01 -5.16 -31.09
CA THR A 138 -2.73 -3.73 -31.20
C THR A 138 -3.66 -2.93 -30.29
N LEU A 139 -3.24 -1.72 -29.88
CA LEU A 139 -4.08 -0.85 -29.05
C LEU A 139 -5.39 -0.52 -29.76
N GLY A 140 -5.35 -0.24 -31.06
CA GLY A 140 -6.54 0.00 -31.88
C GLY A 140 -7.54 -1.15 -31.83
N ARG A 141 -7.08 -2.40 -31.98
CA ARG A 141 -7.95 -3.59 -31.93
C ARG A 141 -8.51 -3.82 -30.51
N LEU A 142 -7.70 -3.56 -29.46
CA LEU A 142 -8.19 -3.63 -28.09
C LEU A 142 -9.30 -2.62 -27.86
N VAL A 143 -9.11 -1.38 -28.33
CA VAL A 143 -10.08 -0.30 -28.18
C VAL A 143 -11.38 -0.59 -28.94
N GLU A 144 -11.31 -1.10 -30.17
CA GLU A 144 -12.52 -1.54 -30.91
C GLU A 144 -13.37 -2.50 -30.09
N ARG A 145 -12.74 -3.49 -29.43
CA ARG A 145 -13.42 -4.44 -28.57
C ARG A 145 -13.98 -3.77 -27.30
N VAL A 146 -13.21 -2.85 -26.68
CA VAL A 146 -13.67 -2.08 -25.50
C VAL A 146 -14.89 -1.23 -25.85
N VAL A 147 -14.89 -0.56 -27.02
CA VAL A 147 -16.04 0.23 -27.50
C VAL A 147 -17.27 -0.67 -27.71
N ALA A 148 -17.08 -1.85 -28.30
CA ALA A 148 -18.17 -2.80 -28.48
C ALA A 148 -18.76 -3.28 -27.15
N LEU A 149 -17.91 -3.56 -26.15
CA LEU A 149 -18.35 -3.93 -24.80
C LEU A 149 -18.99 -2.75 -24.04
N ALA A 150 -18.50 -1.52 -24.26
CA ALA A 150 -19.04 -0.32 -23.64
C ALA A 150 -20.42 0.09 -24.18
N ALA A 151 -20.84 -0.45 -25.33
CA ALA A 151 -22.17 -0.25 -25.90
C ALA A 151 -23.28 -1.04 -25.17
N ASP A 152 -22.96 -1.78 -24.10
CA ASP A 152 -23.96 -2.48 -23.28
C ASP A 152 -24.92 -1.47 -22.62
N PRO A 153 -26.26 -1.63 -22.81
CA PRO A 153 -27.27 -0.74 -22.25
C PRO A 153 -27.17 -0.54 -20.72
N ALA A 154 -26.69 -1.56 -20.00
CA ALA A 154 -26.51 -1.46 -18.54
C ALA A 154 -25.42 -0.45 -18.16
N LEU A 155 -24.36 -0.31 -18.99
CA LEU A 155 -23.32 0.69 -18.77
C LEU A 155 -23.81 2.11 -19.12
N GLU A 156 -24.61 2.26 -20.16
CA GLU A 156 -25.22 3.53 -20.53
C GLU A 156 -26.18 4.01 -19.43
N GLN A 157 -27.02 3.12 -18.90
CA GLN A 157 -27.90 3.42 -17.74
C GLN A 157 -27.10 3.80 -16.48
N ALA A 158 -25.91 3.24 -16.29
CA ALA A 158 -24.99 3.60 -15.21
C ALA A 158 -24.23 4.92 -15.46
N GLY A 159 -24.54 5.65 -16.54
CA GLY A 159 -23.89 6.92 -16.91
C GLY A 159 -22.49 6.76 -17.46
N ILE A 160 -22.17 5.57 -18.03
CA ILE A 160 -20.88 5.29 -18.66
C ILE A 160 -21.06 5.22 -20.17
N ALA A 161 -20.66 6.27 -20.87
CA ALA A 161 -20.59 6.32 -22.32
C ALA A 161 -19.12 6.37 -22.75
N PHE A 162 -18.73 5.51 -23.67
CA PHE A 162 -17.41 5.48 -24.25
C PHE A 162 -17.50 5.15 -25.76
N ARG A 163 -17.10 6.10 -26.62
CA ARG A 163 -17.26 5.99 -28.08
C ARG A 163 -15.96 6.28 -28.83
N LEU A 164 -14.88 6.59 -28.14
CA LEU A 164 -13.57 6.99 -28.68
C LEU A 164 -13.61 8.23 -29.58
N ILE A 165 -14.45 9.21 -29.28
CA ILE A 165 -14.62 10.39 -30.11
C ILE A 165 -13.51 11.43 -29.84
N GLY A 166 -13.16 11.63 -28.56
CA GLY A 166 -12.29 12.72 -28.13
C GLY A 166 -10.84 12.30 -27.84
N ARG A 167 -9.95 13.28 -27.74
CA ARG A 167 -8.57 13.09 -27.29
C ARG A 167 -8.51 12.58 -25.85
N ASP A 168 -9.42 13.03 -24.99
CA ASP A 168 -9.49 12.62 -23.59
C ASP A 168 -9.80 11.13 -23.46
N GLU A 169 -10.73 10.60 -24.26
CA GLU A 169 -11.04 9.18 -24.27
C GLU A 169 -9.84 8.34 -24.74
N ARG A 170 -9.09 8.82 -25.77
CA ARG A 170 -7.85 8.17 -26.21
C ARG A 170 -6.77 8.22 -25.13
N SER A 171 -6.68 9.33 -24.39
CA SER A 171 -5.75 9.47 -23.26
C SER A 171 -6.11 8.52 -22.11
N ASP A 172 -7.40 8.30 -21.84
CA ASP A 172 -7.85 7.36 -20.81
C ASP A 172 -7.48 5.91 -21.20
N VAL A 173 -7.67 5.52 -22.45
CA VAL A 173 -7.25 4.19 -22.96
C VAL A 173 -5.73 4.03 -22.88
N ALA A 174 -4.97 5.04 -23.25
CA ALA A 174 -3.51 5.01 -23.13
C ALA A 174 -3.07 4.87 -21.67
N ALA A 175 -3.77 5.51 -20.72
CA ALA A 175 -3.52 5.34 -19.29
C ALA A 175 -3.84 3.91 -18.82
N VAL A 176 -4.94 3.31 -19.29
CA VAL A 176 -5.29 1.91 -19.02
C VAL A 176 -4.23 0.96 -19.59
N ALA A 177 -3.78 1.14 -20.84
CA ALA A 177 -2.73 0.33 -21.44
C ALA A 177 -1.44 0.41 -20.58
N ARG A 178 -1.04 1.61 -20.16
CA ARG A 178 0.15 1.81 -19.30
C ARG A 178 -0.01 1.14 -17.93
N LEU A 179 -1.21 1.14 -17.36
CA LEU A 179 -1.48 0.39 -16.14
C LEU A 179 -1.30 -1.12 -16.37
N LEU A 180 -1.85 -1.66 -17.45
CA LEU A 180 -1.75 -3.08 -17.78
C LEU A 180 -0.31 -3.51 -18.10
N ILE A 181 0.49 -2.62 -18.72
CA ILE A 181 1.94 -2.82 -18.87
C ILE A 181 2.62 -2.87 -17.49
N GLY A 182 2.33 -1.91 -16.64
CA GLY A 182 2.86 -1.88 -15.26
C GLY A 182 2.50 -3.10 -14.43
N LEU A 183 1.35 -3.71 -14.68
CA LEU A 183 0.90 -4.97 -14.05
C LEU A 183 1.48 -6.22 -14.74
N GLY A 184 2.15 -6.08 -15.89
CA GLY A 184 2.72 -7.20 -16.63
C GLY A 184 1.69 -8.02 -17.43
N VAL A 185 0.46 -7.51 -17.59
CA VAL A 185 -0.56 -8.11 -18.48
C VAL A 185 -0.20 -7.90 -19.95
N LEU A 186 0.34 -6.73 -20.26
CA LEU A 186 0.79 -6.34 -21.59
C LEU A 186 2.30 -6.11 -21.60
N THR A 187 2.97 -6.60 -22.63
CA THR A 187 4.37 -6.28 -22.92
C THR A 187 4.43 -5.59 -24.28
N ARG A 188 4.98 -4.37 -24.32
CA ARG A 188 5.08 -3.61 -25.58
C ARG A 188 6.09 -4.26 -26.51
N VAL A 189 5.65 -4.56 -27.73
CA VAL A 189 6.49 -5.10 -28.83
C VAL A 189 6.94 -3.98 -29.78
N ALA A 190 6.01 -3.09 -30.14
CA ALA A 190 6.29 -1.99 -31.06
C ALA A 190 5.32 -0.81 -30.85
N GLY A 191 5.71 0.37 -31.34
CA GLY A 191 4.91 1.58 -31.22
C GLY A 191 4.83 2.14 -29.78
N ASP A 192 3.94 3.08 -29.57
CA ASP A 192 3.71 3.70 -28.25
C ASP A 192 2.28 4.26 -28.11
N GLU A 193 1.82 4.39 -26.87
CA GLU A 193 0.46 4.85 -26.54
C GLU A 193 0.26 6.33 -26.89
N GLN A 194 1.33 7.14 -26.91
CA GLN A 194 1.23 8.56 -27.24
C GLN A 194 0.95 8.77 -28.73
N SER A 195 1.56 7.96 -29.59
CA SER A 195 1.26 7.95 -31.03
C SER A 195 -0.20 7.62 -31.31
N PHE A 196 -0.78 6.68 -30.52
CA PHE A 196 -2.22 6.38 -30.62
C PHE A 196 -3.08 7.58 -30.15
N VAL A 197 -2.73 8.26 -29.06
CA VAL A 197 -3.45 9.46 -28.58
C VAL A 197 -3.43 10.56 -29.62
N ASN A 198 -2.30 10.73 -30.30
CA ASN A 198 -2.09 11.76 -31.36
C ASN A 198 -2.61 11.33 -32.75
N GLN A 199 -3.12 10.11 -32.89
CA GLN A 199 -3.57 9.53 -34.18
C GLN A 199 -2.45 9.47 -35.25
N SER A 200 -1.20 9.34 -34.84
CA SER A 200 -0.02 9.25 -35.69
C SER A 200 0.54 7.83 -35.81
N GLY A 201 0.00 6.88 -35.04
CA GLY A 201 0.44 5.48 -35.03
C GLY A 201 -0.37 4.63 -34.08
N ASP A 202 0.07 3.39 -33.89
CA ASP A 202 -0.53 2.41 -32.96
C ASP A 202 0.57 1.75 -32.11
N ALA A 203 0.18 0.98 -31.13
CA ALA A 203 1.09 0.18 -30.32
C ALA A 203 0.70 -1.29 -30.36
N LEU A 204 1.69 -2.18 -30.45
CA LEU A 204 1.54 -3.64 -30.49
C LEU A 204 2.01 -4.23 -29.14
N TYR A 205 1.25 -5.14 -28.59
CA TYR A 205 1.53 -5.80 -27.32
C TYR A 205 1.45 -7.32 -27.41
N ASP A 206 2.33 -8.00 -26.68
CA ASP A 206 2.13 -9.38 -26.26
C ASP A 206 1.23 -9.41 -25.02
N VAL A 207 0.32 -10.39 -24.95
CA VAL A 207 -0.62 -10.58 -23.83
C VAL A 207 -0.17 -11.73 -22.96
N ASP A 208 0.19 -11.45 -21.71
CA ASP A 208 0.48 -12.49 -20.73
C ASP A 208 -0.81 -13.02 -20.08
N ARG A 209 -1.30 -14.15 -20.61
CA ARG A 209 -2.53 -14.79 -20.16
C ARG A 209 -2.45 -15.34 -18.73
N ARG A 210 -1.24 -15.69 -18.23
CA ARG A 210 -1.07 -16.21 -16.88
C ARG A 210 -1.24 -15.08 -15.86
N VAL A 211 -0.62 -13.92 -16.14
CA VAL A 211 -0.80 -12.73 -15.32
C VAL A 211 -2.27 -12.27 -15.36
N LEU A 212 -2.88 -12.27 -16.54
CA LEU A 212 -4.31 -11.91 -16.71
C LEU A 212 -5.22 -12.81 -15.85
N ALA A 213 -5.01 -14.13 -15.87
CA ALA A 213 -5.83 -15.10 -15.15
C ALA A 213 -5.76 -14.93 -13.61
N VAL A 214 -4.63 -14.47 -13.06
CA VAL A 214 -4.46 -14.28 -11.61
C VAL A 214 -4.73 -12.86 -11.15
N LEU A 215 -4.96 -11.92 -12.07
CA LEU A 215 -5.13 -10.51 -11.72
C LEU A 215 -6.44 -10.27 -10.97
N LEU A 216 -7.53 -10.87 -11.44
CA LEU A 216 -8.86 -10.75 -10.83
C LEU A 216 -9.00 -11.78 -9.72
N GLY A 217 -9.02 -11.32 -8.49
CA GLY A 217 -9.03 -12.17 -7.30
C GLY A 217 -10.24 -11.97 -6.40
N ALA A 218 -11.42 -11.65 -6.97
CA ALA A 218 -12.64 -11.59 -6.18
C ALA A 218 -13.03 -13.00 -5.72
N ARG A 219 -13.33 -13.18 -4.43
CA ARG A 219 -13.80 -14.47 -3.87
C ARG A 219 -15.14 -14.89 -4.46
N ARG A 220 -16.00 -13.92 -4.75
CA ARG A 220 -17.26 -14.10 -5.45
C ARG A 220 -17.21 -13.38 -6.79
N GLY A 221 -17.57 -14.04 -7.86
CA GLY A 221 -17.71 -13.39 -9.16
C GLY A 221 -18.83 -12.35 -9.13
N PRO A 222 -18.70 -11.19 -9.79
CA PRO A 222 -19.78 -10.20 -9.87
C PRO A 222 -21.10 -10.76 -10.37
N SER A 223 -21.07 -11.79 -11.22
CA SER A 223 -22.26 -12.49 -11.72
C SER A 223 -23.06 -13.20 -10.62
N SER A 224 -22.41 -13.64 -9.53
CA SER A 224 -23.12 -14.26 -8.40
C SER A 224 -23.95 -13.26 -7.58
N LEU A 225 -23.73 -11.98 -7.79
CA LEU A 225 -24.45 -10.88 -7.16
C LEU A 225 -25.55 -10.30 -8.09
N ALA A 226 -25.59 -10.74 -9.35
CA ALA A 226 -26.61 -10.33 -10.30
C ALA A 226 -28.00 -10.80 -9.81
N GLY A 227 -28.95 -9.87 -9.76
CA GLY A 227 -30.33 -10.18 -9.30
C GLY A 227 -30.53 -10.11 -7.79
N GLN A 228 -29.51 -9.82 -6.98
CA GLN A 228 -29.73 -9.54 -5.55
C GLN A 228 -30.39 -8.16 -5.37
N PRO A 229 -31.39 -8.06 -4.48
CA PRO A 229 -32.02 -6.77 -4.18
C PRO A 229 -31.03 -5.91 -3.37
N TRP A 230 -30.76 -4.70 -3.84
CA TRP A 230 -29.96 -3.70 -3.16
C TRP A 230 -30.85 -2.54 -2.74
N SER A 231 -30.65 -1.97 -1.56
CA SER A 231 -31.47 -0.90 -1.02
C SER A 231 -30.64 0.28 -0.53
N GLY A 232 -31.18 1.48 -0.72
CA GLY A 232 -30.53 2.74 -0.33
C GLY A 232 -30.16 3.60 -1.52
N ASP A 233 -29.34 4.62 -1.27
CA ASP A 233 -28.76 5.48 -2.30
C ASP A 233 -27.60 4.78 -3.07
N ALA A 234 -27.11 5.41 -4.13
CA ALA A 234 -26.08 4.85 -4.98
C ALA A 234 -24.78 4.52 -4.22
N SER A 235 -24.44 5.28 -3.18
CA SER A 235 -23.26 5.06 -2.36
C SER A 235 -23.42 3.84 -1.45
N SER A 236 -24.59 3.72 -0.80
CA SER A 236 -24.92 2.57 0.05
C SER A 236 -24.99 1.27 -0.78
N ILE A 237 -25.57 1.32 -1.97
CA ILE A 237 -25.61 0.17 -2.89
C ILE A 237 -24.20 -0.23 -3.33
N ALA A 238 -23.32 0.74 -3.64
CA ALA A 238 -21.95 0.45 -4.01
C ALA A 238 -21.19 -0.22 -2.85
N ALA A 239 -21.33 0.29 -1.62
CA ALA A 239 -20.74 -0.31 -0.43
C ALA A 239 -21.22 -1.74 -0.21
N GLN A 240 -22.55 -1.97 -0.22
CA GLN A 240 -23.16 -3.31 -0.08
C GLN A 240 -22.63 -4.30 -1.13
N ARG A 241 -22.48 -3.87 -2.40
CA ARG A 241 -21.93 -4.71 -3.47
C ARG A 241 -20.46 -5.05 -3.25
N ILE A 242 -19.67 -4.08 -2.80
CA ILE A 242 -18.24 -4.30 -2.49
C ILE A 242 -18.13 -5.29 -1.32
N ASP A 243 -18.88 -5.07 -0.24
CA ASP A 243 -18.90 -5.97 0.91
C ASP A 243 -19.29 -7.39 0.49
N ALA A 244 -20.31 -7.56 -0.35
CA ALA A 244 -20.74 -8.87 -0.83
C ALA A 244 -19.69 -9.55 -1.73
N LEU A 245 -18.88 -8.82 -2.49
CA LEU A 245 -17.77 -9.36 -3.29
C LEU A 245 -16.63 -9.90 -2.45
N ILE A 246 -16.37 -9.27 -1.30
CA ILE A 246 -15.27 -9.62 -0.38
C ILE A 246 -15.74 -10.39 0.85
N GLU A 247 -17.06 -10.60 1.00
CA GLU A 247 -17.67 -11.23 2.17
C GLU A 247 -16.98 -12.56 2.50
N GLU A 248 -16.48 -12.64 3.72
CA GLU A 248 -16.00 -13.88 4.31
C GLU A 248 -17.16 -14.60 5.00
N VAL A 249 -17.13 -15.93 5.01
CA VAL A 249 -18.14 -16.73 5.70
C VAL A 249 -18.22 -16.27 7.16
N ARG A 250 -19.43 -15.89 7.61
CA ARG A 250 -19.66 -15.49 9.00
C ARG A 250 -19.38 -16.68 9.92
N PRO A 251 -18.50 -16.49 10.90
CA PRO A 251 -18.11 -17.59 11.76
C PRO A 251 -19.18 -17.91 12.82
N ASP A 252 -19.52 -19.20 12.93
CA ASP A 252 -20.56 -19.69 13.88
C ASP A 252 -20.00 -19.95 15.28
N THR A 253 -18.69 -20.14 15.43
CA THR A 253 -18.05 -20.45 16.73
C THR A 253 -17.22 -19.27 17.23
N GLU A 254 -17.01 -19.22 18.55
CA GLU A 254 -16.19 -18.19 19.20
C GLU A 254 -14.75 -18.18 18.68
N ASP A 255 -14.15 -19.36 18.49
CA ASP A 255 -12.79 -19.48 17.97
C ASP A 255 -12.67 -18.91 16.55
N LEU A 256 -13.66 -19.15 15.70
CA LEU A 256 -13.70 -18.62 14.34
C LEU A 256 -13.93 -17.10 14.35
N ARG A 257 -14.75 -16.58 15.28
CA ARG A 257 -14.93 -15.12 15.46
C ARG A 257 -13.64 -14.46 15.92
N ASN A 258 -12.97 -15.01 16.92
CA ASN A 258 -11.67 -14.53 17.38
C ASN A 258 -10.61 -14.57 16.26
N ARG A 259 -10.63 -15.60 15.43
CA ARG A 259 -9.77 -15.68 14.24
C ARG A 259 -10.09 -14.58 13.22
N ALA A 260 -11.36 -14.31 12.95
CA ALA A 260 -11.78 -13.26 12.02
C ALA A 260 -11.35 -11.87 12.52
N ILE A 261 -11.53 -11.57 13.82
CA ILE A 261 -11.07 -10.33 14.45
C ILE A 261 -9.55 -10.19 14.35
N ARG A 262 -8.82 -11.27 14.63
CA ARG A 262 -7.35 -11.28 14.49
C ARG A 262 -6.93 -10.99 13.05
N HIS A 263 -7.56 -11.61 12.05
CA HIS A 263 -7.25 -11.36 10.64
C HIS A 263 -7.56 -9.90 10.26
N LEU A 264 -8.69 -9.35 10.69
CA LEU A 264 -9.03 -7.95 10.46
C LEU A 264 -7.97 -7.01 11.03
N LEU A 265 -7.60 -7.21 12.30
CA LEU A 265 -6.55 -6.40 12.95
C LEU A 265 -5.19 -6.54 12.28
N ALA A 266 -4.81 -7.77 11.89
CA ALA A 266 -3.56 -8.02 11.19
C ALA A 266 -3.53 -7.35 9.82
N ARG A 267 -4.62 -7.39 9.06
CA ARG A 267 -4.76 -6.71 7.77
C ARG A 267 -4.58 -5.20 7.92
N ARG A 268 -5.29 -4.60 8.89
CA ARG A 268 -5.15 -3.17 9.18
C ARG A 268 -3.71 -2.81 9.59
N LEU A 269 -3.10 -3.58 10.48
CA LEU A 269 -1.73 -3.32 10.92
C LEU A 269 -0.70 -3.48 9.81
N LEU A 270 -0.91 -4.38 8.84
CA LEU A 270 0.01 -4.62 7.73
C LEU A 270 -0.17 -3.66 6.54
N ASP A 271 -1.38 -3.14 6.32
CA ASP A 271 -1.71 -2.30 5.16
C ASP A 271 -1.98 -0.83 5.52
N ASP A 272 -2.57 -0.53 6.71
CA ASP A 272 -2.86 0.85 7.09
C ASP A 272 -1.61 1.51 7.70
N PRO A 273 -1.31 2.78 7.36
CA PRO A 273 -0.20 3.51 7.97
C PRO A 273 -0.33 3.66 9.49
N VAL A 274 -1.56 3.82 9.98
CA VAL A 274 -1.90 3.92 11.40
C VAL A 274 -3.26 3.29 11.65
N VAL A 275 -3.36 2.45 12.68
CA VAL A 275 -4.61 1.90 13.19
C VAL A 275 -4.99 2.66 14.44
N TYR A 276 -5.97 3.57 14.35
CA TYR A 276 -6.48 4.28 15.51
C TYR A 276 -7.39 3.38 16.35
N LEU A 277 -7.26 3.47 17.67
CA LEU A 277 -8.12 2.71 18.59
C LEU A 277 -9.59 3.15 18.52
N SER A 278 -9.81 4.44 18.22
CA SER A 278 -11.16 5.01 17.99
C SER A 278 -11.91 4.41 16.80
N ASP A 279 -11.19 3.87 15.83
CA ASP A 279 -11.76 3.31 14.59
C ASP A 279 -12.10 1.82 14.71
N LEU A 280 -11.83 1.23 15.88
CA LEU A 280 -12.06 -0.19 16.11
C LEU A 280 -13.39 -0.43 16.82
N SER A 281 -14.06 -1.55 16.45
CA SER A 281 -15.23 -2.01 17.19
C SER A 281 -14.87 -2.44 18.61
N ASP A 282 -15.84 -2.46 19.52
CA ASP A 282 -15.64 -2.91 20.92
C ASP A 282 -15.06 -4.32 20.98
N GLU A 283 -15.47 -5.22 20.09
CA GLU A 283 -14.94 -6.58 19.99
C GLU A 283 -13.46 -6.59 19.60
N ALA A 284 -13.09 -5.79 18.61
CA ALA A 284 -11.69 -5.66 18.16
C ALA A 284 -10.82 -5.02 19.24
N LEU A 285 -11.33 -4.01 19.95
CA LEU A 285 -10.66 -3.39 21.10
C LEU A 285 -10.47 -4.39 22.24
N GLY A 286 -11.49 -5.18 22.57
CA GLY A 286 -11.44 -6.23 23.59
C GLY A 286 -10.37 -7.27 23.26
N TYR A 287 -10.35 -7.75 22.02
CA TYR A 287 -9.32 -8.67 21.53
C TYR A 287 -7.92 -8.03 21.60
N LEU A 288 -7.76 -6.80 21.13
CA LEU A 288 -6.48 -6.12 21.15
C LEU A 288 -5.95 -5.89 22.56
N ARG A 289 -6.81 -5.55 23.54
CA ARG A 289 -6.41 -5.40 24.96
C ARG A 289 -5.83 -6.69 25.53
N SER A 290 -6.39 -7.84 25.19
CA SER A 290 -5.96 -9.14 25.72
C SER A 290 -4.79 -9.77 24.93
N GLN A 291 -4.72 -9.57 23.60
CA GLN A 291 -3.82 -10.30 22.71
C GLN A 291 -2.78 -9.43 22.00
N ARG A 292 -2.71 -8.12 22.30
CA ARG A 292 -1.85 -7.15 21.60
C ARG A 292 -0.40 -7.61 21.47
N SER A 293 0.21 -7.99 22.59
CA SER A 293 1.63 -8.35 22.62
C SER A 293 1.94 -9.57 21.74
N GLN A 294 1.05 -10.56 21.74
CA GLN A 294 1.21 -11.76 20.92
C GLN A 294 0.96 -11.46 19.44
N LEU A 295 -0.07 -10.66 19.13
CA LEU A 295 -0.38 -10.25 17.74
C LEU A 295 0.80 -9.48 17.14
N LEU A 296 1.25 -8.42 17.83
CA LEU A 296 2.35 -7.58 17.35
C LEU A 296 3.63 -8.39 17.16
N ARG A 297 4.00 -9.23 18.14
CA ARG A 297 5.20 -10.08 18.02
C ARG A 297 5.14 -10.97 16.78
N ARG A 298 4.02 -11.68 16.53
CA ARG A 298 3.89 -12.54 15.34
C ARG A 298 4.01 -11.77 14.04
N LEU A 299 3.43 -10.57 13.97
CA LEU A 299 3.52 -9.73 12.77
C LEU A 299 4.94 -9.18 12.57
N THR A 300 5.57 -8.67 13.63
CA THR A 300 6.93 -8.11 13.57
C THR A 300 7.99 -9.18 13.32
N ASP A 301 7.88 -10.35 13.97
CA ASP A 301 8.81 -11.46 13.76
C ASP A 301 8.80 -11.95 12.29
N GLY A 302 7.61 -12.02 11.69
CA GLY A 302 7.46 -12.51 10.32
C GLY A 302 7.73 -11.47 9.23
N SER A 303 7.45 -10.20 9.49
CA SER A 303 7.61 -9.13 8.48
C SER A 303 8.91 -8.33 8.65
N GLY A 304 9.48 -8.28 9.85
CA GLY A 304 10.60 -7.40 10.19
C GLY A 304 10.18 -5.93 10.39
N LEU A 305 8.88 -5.64 10.37
CA LEU A 305 8.36 -4.31 10.72
C LEU A 305 8.51 -4.04 12.21
N VAL A 306 8.56 -2.77 12.59
CA VAL A 306 8.68 -2.32 13.99
C VAL A 306 7.34 -1.77 14.47
N ALA A 307 6.85 -2.28 15.60
CA ALA A 307 5.59 -1.81 16.17
C ALA A 307 5.80 -0.55 17.01
N GLU A 308 5.14 0.55 16.63
CA GLU A 308 4.99 1.75 17.45
C GLU A 308 3.60 1.73 18.10
N VAL A 309 3.57 1.66 19.43
CA VAL A 309 2.33 1.66 20.21
C VAL A 309 2.23 2.97 20.97
N ARG A 310 1.16 3.71 20.71
CA ARG A 310 0.86 4.99 21.35
C ARG A 310 -0.54 4.96 21.99
N ALA A 311 -0.89 6.01 22.71
CA ALA A 311 -2.21 6.11 23.35
C ALA A 311 -3.35 6.13 22.33
N GLU A 312 -3.12 6.75 21.18
CA GLU A 312 -4.11 6.92 20.12
C GLU A 312 -4.24 5.70 19.20
N GLY A 313 -3.19 4.87 19.08
CA GLY A 313 -3.19 3.80 18.08
C GLY A 313 -1.89 3.04 17.96
N ILE A 314 -1.81 2.23 16.89
CA ILE A 314 -0.66 1.38 16.59
C ILE A 314 -0.28 1.57 15.12
N ALA A 315 1.03 1.67 14.84
CA ALA A 315 1.59 1.64 13.52
C ALA A 315 2.67 0.55 13.42
N LEU A 316 2.72 -0.16 12.27
CA LEU A 316 3.87 -0.99 11.91
C LEU A 316 4.74 -0.20 10.93
N VAL A 317 5.93 0.14 11.37
CA VAL A 317 6.87 0.97 10.61
C VAL A 317 7.92 0.09 9.96
N ASP A 318 8.21 0.35 8.69
CA ASP A 318 9.27 -0.35 7.96
C ASP A 318 10.59 0.44 8.05
N PRO A 319 11.59 -0.04 8.81
CA PRO A 319 12.88 0.64 8.92
C PRO A 319 13.71 0.56 7.63
N THR A 320 13.36 -0.33 6.71
CA THR A 320 14.07 -0.55 5.43
C THR A 320 13.41 0.14 4.25
N ALA A 321 12.19 0.65 4.41
CA ALA A 321 11.34 1.22 3.37
C ALA A 321 11.02 0.24 2.20
N GLU A 322 11.24 -1.06 2.34
CA GLU A 322 10.97 -2.07 1.31
C GLU A 322 9.46 -2.35 1.15
N ALA A 323 8.67 -2.24 2.22
CA ALA A 323 7.21 -2.38 2.20
C ALA A 323 6.47 -1.05 2.04
N THR A 324 7.18 0.09 2.04
CA THR A 324 6.60 1.43 2.03
C THR A 324 6.31 1.87 0.60
N ASP A 325 5.07 2.24 0.31
CA ASP A 325 4.63 2.82 -0.97
C ASP A 325 4.69 4.35 -0.98
N LEU A 326 4.58 4.98 0.18
CA LEU A 326 4.56 6.42 0.37
C LEU A 326 5.44 6.81 1.57
N GLY A 327 6.65 7.28 1.28
CA GLY A 327 7.62 7.67 2.32
C GLY A 327 7.25 8.98 3.02
N MET A 328 7.60 9.07 4.34
CA MET A 328 7.57 10.32 5.07
C MET A 328 8.59 10.27 6.22
N PRO A 329 9.59 11.16 6.28
CA PRO A 329 9.85 12.21 5.28
C PRO A 329 10.24 11.66 3.90
N GLU A 330 10.12 12.47 2.87
CA GLU A 330 10.59 12.20 1.52
C GLU A 330 11.54 13.30 1.09
N GLU A 331 12.49 12.99 0.21
CA GLU A 331 13.44 13.96 -0.32
C GLU A 331 12.79 14.94 -1.31
N GLY A 332 13.43 16.07 -1.53
CA GLY A 332 13.01 17.10 -2.46
C GLY A 332 12.01 18.11 -1.88
N THR A 333 11.61 19.06 -2.73
CA THR A 333 10.75 20.19 -2.32
C THR A 333 9.40 19.74 -1.77
N ASP A 334 8.72 18.79 -2.42
CA ASP A 334 7.39 18.34 -2.02
C ASP A 334 7.42 17.57 -0.70
N GLY A 335 8.46 16.74 -0.50
CA GLY A 335 8.68 16.02 0.76
C GLY A 335 8.97 16.98 1.91
N HIS A 336 9.85 17.97 1.70
CA HIS A 336 10.19 18.96 2.72
C HIS A 336 8.99 19.86 3.04
N ALA A 337 8.24 20.32 2.03
CA ALA A 337 7.02 21.10 2.24
C ALA A 337 5.97 20.30 3.05
N THR A 338 5.82 19.00 2.75
CA THR A 338 4.92 18.11 3.50
C THR A 338 5.36 17.97 4.96
N LEU A 339 6.66 17.82 5.24
CA LEU A 339 7.18 17.70 6.59
C LEU A 339 6.92 18.98 7.41
N LEU A 340 7.24 20.16 6.84
CA LEU A 340 7.02 21.45 7.50
C LEU A 340 5.53 21.73 7.73
N LEU A 341 4.67 21.26 6.83
CA LEU A 341 3.22 21.36 7.00
C LEU A 341 2.73 20.40 8.10
N ALA A 342 3.31 19.21 8.19
CA ALA A 342 3.00 18.25 9.25
C ALA A 342 3.37 18.80 10.64
N GLU A 343 4.54 19.44 10.78
CA GLU A 343 4.96 20.13 12.01
C GLU A 343 3.97 21.22 12.39
N TYR A 344 3.60 22.08 11.44
CA TYR A 344 2.61 23.13 11.67
C TYR A 344 1.26 22.59 12.13
N LEU A 345 0.76 21.56 11.48
CA LEU A 345 -0.51 20.91 11.82
C LEU A 345 -0.44 20.17 13.16
N ALA A 346 0.71 19.59 13.52
CA ALA A 346 0.92 18.98 14.83
C ALA A 346 0.86 20.01 15.96
N ASP A 347 1.46 21.19 15.76
CA ASP A 347 1.38 22.30 16.70
C ASP A 347 -0.05 22.86 16.83
N ARG A 348 -0.75 23.04 15.68
CA ARG A 348 -2.16 23.45 15.70
C ARG A 348 -3.02 22.48 16.47
N ARG A 349 -2.88 21.18 16.23
CA ARG A 349 -3.60 20.14 16.95
C ARG A 349 -3.34 20.16 18.45
N ARG A 350 -2.10 20.45 18.88
CA ARG A 350 -1.75 20.56 20.31
C ARG A 350 -2.46 21.70 20.98
N LEU A 351 -2.64 22.84 20.27
CA LEU A 351 -3.31 24.04 20.78
C LEU A 351 -4.83 23.91 20.72
N GLU A 352 -5.35 23.39 19.61
CA GLU A 352 -6.77 23.32 19.29
C GLU A 352 -7.11 21.89 18.75
N PRO A 353 -7.29 20.90 19.65
CA PRO A 353 -7.53 19.52 19.23
C PRO A 353 -8.83 19.35 18.47
N GLY A 354 -8.76 18.79 17.24
CA GLY A 354 -9.92 18.49 16.41
C GLY A 354 -10.44 19.66 15.56
N GLU A 355 -9.88 20.86 15.73
CA GLU A 355 -10.30 22.01 14.92
C GLU A 355 -9.81 21.89 13.48
N PRO A 356 -10.71 22.11 12.48
CA PRO A 356 -10.36 22.15 11.08
C PRO A 356 -9.48 23.36 10.74
N VAL A 357 -8.42 23.13 9.98
CA VAL A 357 -7.55 24.20 9.46
C VAL A 357 -7.92 24.47 8.00
N PRO A 358 -8.40 25.67 7.65
CA PRO A 358 -8.78 26.02 6.28
C PRO A 358 -7.61 25.90 5.29
N SER A 359 -7.86 25.42 4.06
CA SER A 359 -6.82 25.29 3.01
C SER A 359 -6.10 26.61 2.74
N ALA A 360 -6.81 27.73 2.76
CA ALA A 360 -6.21 29.07 2.58
C ALA A 360 -5.13 29.40 3.63
N VAL A 361 -5.28 28.92 4.87
CA VAL A 361 -4.27 29.09 5.94
C VAL A 361 -3.04 28.26 5.62
N LEU A 362 -3.21 27.03 5.12
CA LEU A 362 -2.11 26.13 4.72
C LEU A 362 -1.37 26.69 3.49
N GLU A 363 -2.09 27.21 2.50
CA GLU A 363 -1.51 27.89 1.33
C GLU A 363 -0.68 29.10 1.76
N SER A 364 -1.22 29.96 2.65
CA SER A 364 -0.49 31.11 3.17
C SER A 364 0.78 30.69 3.92
N ARG A 365 0.71 29.59 4.70
CA ARG A 365 1.87 29.04 5.40
C ARG A 365 2.93 28.57 4.41
N LEU A 366 2.57 27.78 3.39
CA LEU A 366 3.49 27.29 2.38
C LEU A 366 4.10 28.40 1.52
N ARG A 367 3.35 29.45 1.22
CA ARG A 367 3.88 30.66 0.56
C ARG A 367 5.02 31.29 1.38
N GLY A 368 4.83 31.44 2.69
CA GLY A 368 5.89 31.94 3.58
C GLY A 368 7.10 31.02 3.64
N LEU A 369 6.88 29.71 3.68
CA LEU A 369 7.94 28.72 3.67
C LEU A 369 8.70 28.69 2.33
N ALA A 370 8.04 28.87 1.19
CA ALA A 370 8.69 28.97 -0.13
C ALA A 370 9.66 30.15 -0.21
N VAL A 371 9.32 31.28 0.40
CA VAL A 371 10.25 32.43 0.51
C VAL A 371 11.42 32.08 1.41
N ALA A 372 11.19 31.48 2.57
CA ALA A 372 12.23 31.14 3.53
C ALA A 372 13.21 30.07 3.01
N HIS A 373 12.72 29.13 2.21
CA HIS A 373 13.51 28.01 1.68
C HIS A 373 13.86 28.14 0.20
N ARG A 374 13.75 29.34 -0.39
CA ARG A 374 13.98 29.62 -1.82
C ARG A 374 15.33 29.13 -2.35
N ALA A 375 16.35 29.08 -1.52
CA ALA A 375 17.69 28.60 -1.89
C ALA A 375 17.75 27.08 -2.11
N TYR A 376 16.79 26.32 -1.54
CA TYR A 376 16.81 24.85 -1.51
C TYR A 376 15.64 24.21 -2.26
N TRP A 377 14.53 24.97 -2.46
CA TRP A 377 13.36 24.50 -3.16
C TRP A 377 13.50 24.71 -4.66
N ARG A 378 12.82 23.86 -5.45
CA ARG A 378 12.76 24.02 -6.90
C ARG A 378 12.16 25.39 -7.26
N LYS A 379 12.61 25.99 -8.35
CA LYS A 379 12.27 27.38 -8.73
C LYS A 379 10.75 27.56 -8.94
N ASP A 380 10.12 26.65 -9.64
CA ASP A 380 8.67 26.65 -9.93
C ASP A 380 7.81 26.57 -8.67
N ALA A 381 8.27 25.90 -7.62
CA ALA A 381 7.59 25.85 -6.32
C ALA A 381 7.60 27.19 -5.56
N CYS A 382 8.49 28.10 -5.95
CA CYS A 382 8.61 29.43 -5.37
C CYS A 382 7.88 30.52 -6.17
N GLU A 383 7.22 30.15 -7.28
CA GLU A 383 6.45 31.07 -8.10
C GLU A 383 5.08 31.39 -7.44
N PRO A 384 4.55 32.61 -7.64
CA PRO A 384 3.22 32.96 -7.14
C PRO A 384 2.14 32.02 -7.70
N GLY A 385 1.32 31.44 -6.80
CA GLY A 385 0.28 30.47 -7.17
C GLY A 385 0.69 29.01 -7.01
N ALA A 386 2.00 28.69 -6.92
CA ALA A 386 2.50 27.33 -6.71
C ALA A 386 2.11 26.77 -5.32
N GLU A 387 1.85 27.65 -4.35
CA GLU A 387 1.43 27.23 -3.00
C GLU A 387 0.16 26.39 -2.98
N ARG A 388 -0.76 26.58 -3.94
CA ARG A 388 -1.98 25.76 -4.04
C ARG A 388 -1.67 24.31 -4.37
N GLU A 389 -0.82 24.10 -5.38
CA GLU A 389 -0.43 22.76 -5.79
C GLU A 389 0.44 22.08 -4.72
N LEU A 390 1.37 22.81 -4.08
CA LEU A 390 2.15 22.30 -2.96
C LEU A 390 1.27 21.89 -1.79
N THR A 391 0.25 22.74 -1.44
CA THR A 391 -0.70 22.42 -0.38
C THR A 391 -1.49 21.16 -0.73
N ARG A 392 -1.98 21.06 -1.96
CA ARG A 392 -2.73 19.90 -2.42
C ARG A 392 -1.90 18.61 -2.30
N LEU A 393 -0.68 18.62 -2.81
CA LEU A 393 0.23 17.47 -2.77
C LEU A 393 0.59 17.06 -1.32
N ALA A 394 0.90 18.04 -0.47
CA ALA A 394 1.21 17.80 0.93
C ALA A 394 0.01 17.25 1.70
N VAL A 395 -1.17 17.83 1.52
CA VAL A 395 -2.40 17.35 2.18
C VAL A 395 -2.80 15.97 1.66
N ASP A 396 -2.75 15.72 0.35
CA ASP A 396 -3.04 14.40 -0.22
C ASP A 396 -2.13 13.32 0.39
N ARG A 397 -0.84 13.62 0.59
CA ARG A 397 0.11 12.73 1.25
C ARG A 397 -0.23 12.50 2.73
N LEU A 398 -0.53 13.56 3.49
CA LEU A 398 -0.91 13.45 4.90
C LEU A 398 -2.20 12.64 5.09
N VAL A 399 -3.18 12.83 4.21
CA VAL A 399 -4.43 12.05 4.20
C VAL A 399 -4.14 10.59 3.87
N ALA A 400 -3.32 10.32 2.85
CA ALA A 400 -2.95 8.97 2.45
C ALA A 400 -2.14 8.22 3.54
N LEU A 401 -1.41 8.95 4.39
CA LEU A 401 -0.71 8.42 5.57
C LEU A 401 -1.59 8.36 6.83
N ARG A 402 -2.88 8.69 6.71
CA ARG A 402 -3.82 8.77 7.86
C ARG A 402 -3.31 9.70 8.98
N LEU A 403 -2.63 10.78 8.62
CA LEU A 403 -2.17 11.82 9.54
C LEU A 403 -3.12 13.02 9.58
N ALA A 404 -3.99 13.12 8.58
CA ALA A 404 -5.02 14.16 8.49
C ALA A 404 -6.27 13.64 7.77
N VAL A 405 -7.39 14.32 7.93
CA VAL A 405 -8.64 14.08 7.19
C VAL A 405 -9.05 15.38 6.49
N ARG A 406 -9.48 15.27 5.24
CA ARG A 406 -10.04 16.39 4.50
C ARG A 406 -11.53 16.53 4.82
N THR A 407 -11.96 17.72 5.19
CA THR A 407 -13.38 18.04 5.49
C THR A 407 -13.76 19.29 4.72
N GLY A 408 -14.40 19.13 3.55
CA GLY A 408 -14.67 20.24 2.64
C GLY A 408 -13.38 20.94 2.20
N ASP A 409 -13.28 22.25 2.41
CA ASP A 409 -12.08 23.06 2.11
C ASP A 409 -11.17 23.25 3.33
N ALA A 410 -11.19 22.29 4.25
CA ALA A 410 -10.36 22.32 5.45
C ALA A 410 -9.71 20.94 5.71
N VAL A 411 -8.71 20.92 6.58
CA VAL A 411 -7.96 19.74 6.98
C VAL A 411 -8.00 19.61 8.49
N VAL A 412 -8.44 18.45 8.98
CA VAL A 412 -8.43 18.10 10.41
C VAL A 412 -7.19 17.25 10.69
N PRO A 413 -6.25 17.71 11.52
CA PRO A 413 -5.08 16.95 11.90
C PRO A 413 -5.44 15.79 12.84
N LEU A 414 -4.96 14.56 12.54
CA LEU A 414 -5.18 13.37 13.33
C LEU A 414 -4.10 13.18 14.43
N PRO A 415 -4.38 12.38 15.48
CA PRO A 415 -3.48 12.24 16.64
C PRO A 415 -2.07 11.78 16.31
N ALA A 416 -1.88 10.86 15.36
CA ALA A 416 -0.56 10.34 15.01
C ALA A 416 0.37 11.39 14.40
N LEU A 417 -0.17 12.54 13.99
CA LEU A 417 0.62 13.69 13.51
C LEU A 417 1.56 14.24 14.60
N ALA A 418 1.25 14.03 15.89
CA ALA A 418 2.11 14.39 17.00
C ALA A 418 3.52 13.78 16.92
N ARG A 419 3.72 12.73 16.09
CA ARG A 419 5.04 12.18 15.75
C ARG A 419 5.99 13.22 15.14
N PHE A 420 5.46 14.22 14.46
CA PHE A 420 6.19 15.28 13.77
C PHE A 420 6.26 16.59 14.58
N SER A 421 5.82 16.59 15.84
CA SER A 421 5.99 17.72 16.74
C SER A 421 7.40 17.65 17.36
N TYR A 422 8.31 18.49 16.88
CA TYR A 422 9.66 18.59 17.42
C TYR A 422 9.75 19.72 18.44
N ALA A 423 10.39 19.44 19.59
CA ALA A 423 10.85 20.51 20.47
C ALA A 423 11.97 21.30 19.77
N ALA A 424 12.01 22.62 19.97
CA ALA A 424 13.12 23.43 19.46
C ALA A 424 14.46 22.78 19.88
N PRO A 425 15.44 22.65 18.96
CA PRO A 425 16.71 22.01 19.28
C PRO A 425 17.40 22.77 20.41
N ALA A 426 17.62 22.11 21.55
CA ALA A 426 18.44 22.67 22.60
C ALA A 426 19.90 22.61 22.15
N VAL A 427 20.43 23.73 21.70
CA VAL A 427 21.87 23.86 21.43
C VAL A 427 22.57 23.91 22.78
N SER A 428 23.08 22.75 23.25
CA SER A 428 24.01 22.76 24.36
C SER A 428 25.30 23.41 23.86
N SER A 429 25.53 24.68 24.23
CA SER A 429 26.83 25.29 24.10
C SER A 429 27.78 24.56 25.03
N SER A 430 28.52 23.57 24.54
CA SER A 430 29.74 23.14 25.22
C SER A 430 30.70 24.33 25.21
N ARG A 431 30.83 25.00 26.35
CA ARG A 431 31.91 25.94 26.59
C ARG A 431 33.23 25.19 26.56
N PRO A 432 34.27 25.79 25.98
CA PRO A 432 35.63 25.22 25.92
C PRO A 432 36.24 25.01 27.27
#